data_32c1db28862d6290466ef5b6e1a3ba7c
#
_entry.id   32c1db28862d6290466ef5b6e1a3ba7c
#
_cell.length_a   1.000
_cell.length_b   1.000
_cell.length_c   1.000
_cell.angle_alpha   90.00
_cell.angle_beta   90.00
_cell.angle_gamma   90.00
#
_symmetry.space_group_name_H-M   'P 1'
#
loop_
_entity.id
_entity.type
_entity.pdbx_description
1 polymer ?
#
loop_
_entity_poly.entity_id
_entity_poly.type
_entity_poly.pdbx_seq_one_letter_code
_entity_poly.pdbx_strand_id
1 'polypeptide(L)'
;LLFSWNPRYAHDPVDRLLRTDTPPPDAIVVKVNWSDNPWFPDTLRKELEYDRARDIDKYAHVWQGDYVTNSERRVFKNWRVEEFETPADAVHRFGADWGFAVDPTVLVRCHIIGRTLYVDYEAYMVGCEIINTPELFLTIPESEKWPIVADSARPETISHMRKSGFPKIMPAVKGPKSVEDGVEWLKSYDIVVHPRCKHTIDELTLYSYKSDPLTGKILPILEDKSNHVIDALRYACEGVRRVQKVQPKAFEAIPVESRW
;
A
#
# COMPACT_ATOMS: atom_id res chain seq x y z
N LEU A 1 10.54 -12.00 -31.19
CA LEU A 1 10.84 -10.96 -30.22
C LEU A 1 11.83 -11.52 -29.20
N LEU A 2 12.84 -10.72 -28.83
CA LEU A 2 13.80 -11.05 -27.79
C LEU A 2 13.63 -10.05 -26.64
N PHE A 3 13.43 -10.57 -25.44
CA PHE A 3 13.41 -9.79 -24.20
C PHE A 3 14.59 -10.18 -23.34
N SER A 4 15.34 -9.21 -22.83
CA SER A 4 16.38 -9.41 -21.82
C SER A 4 16.16 -8.36 -20.75
N TRP A 5 15.90 -8.79 -19.52
CA TRP A 5 15.63 -7.88 -18.42
C TRP A 5 16.09 -8.46 -17.08
N ASN A 6 16.37 -7.59 -16.13
CA ASN A 6 16.48 -7.97 -14.73
C ASN A 6 15.11 -7.72 -14.08
N PRO A 7 14.40 -8.75 -13.58
CA PRO A 7 13.04 -8.60 -13.05
C PRO A 7 13.06 -7.69 -11.83
N ARG A 8 12.22 -6.66 -11.86
CA ARG A 8 12.14 -5.73 -10.74
C ARG A 8 11.00 -6.08 -9.80
N TYR A 9 9.82 -6.28 -10.36
CA TYR A 9 8.61 -6.62 -9.61
C TYR A 9 7.84 -7.73 -10.31
N ALA A 10 7.19 -8.60 -9.54
CA ALA A 10 6.37 -9.70 -10.08
C ALA A 10 5.18 -9.24 -10.94
N HIS A 11 4.76 -7.98 -10.77
CA HIS A 11 3.66 -7.40 -11.55
C HIS A 11 4.12 -6.60 -12.77
N ASP A 12 5.41 -6.53 -13.04
CA ASP A 12 5.94 -5.89 -14.26
C ASP A 12 5.34 -6.59 -15.50
N PRO A 13 4.98 -5.84 -16.57
CA PRO A 13 4.28 -6.42 -17.72
C PRO A 13 5.03 -7.59 -18.38
N VAL A 14 6.36 -7.53 -18.45
CA VAL A 14 7.19 -8.59 -19.02
C VAL A 14 7.20 -9.83 -18.12
N ASP A 15 7.24 -9.65 -16.79
CA ASP A 15 7.14 -10.74 -15.84
C ASP A 15 5.78 -11.43 -15.89
N ARG A 16 4.70 -10.67 -15.92
CA ARG A 16 3.34 -11.21 -16.06
C ARG A 16 3.15 -11.97 -17.36
N LEU A 17 3.84 -11.57 -18.42
CA LEU A 17 3.75 -12.22 -19.71
C LEU A 17 4.58 -13.50 -19.78
N LEU A 18 5.81 -13.49 -19.22
CA LEU A 18 6.81 -14.52 -19.49
C LEU A 18 7.16 -15.37 -18.27
N ARG A 19 7.17 -14.81 -17.04
CA ARG A 19 7.48 -15.54 -15.79
C ARG A 19 6.22 -16.00 -15.07
N THR A 20 5.34 -16.65 -15.78
CA THR A 20 4.08 -17.22 -15.29
C THR A 20 4.10 -18.74 -15.51
N ASP A 21 3.21 -19.45 -14.84
CA ASP A 21 3.04 -20.90 -15.02
C ASP A 21 2.55 -21.27 -16.45
N THR A 22 1.98 -20.30 -17.16
CA THR A 22 1.43 -20.47 -18.52
C THR A 22 1.93 -19.36 -19.45
N PRO A 23 3.22 -19.32 -19.82
CA PRO A 23 3.73 -18.36 -20.80
C PRO A 23 3.12 -18.61 -22.19
N PRO A 24 3.24 -17.65 -23.13
CA PRO A 24 2.78 -17.87 -24.52
C PRO A 24 3.33 -19.16 -25.11
N PRO A 25 2.56 -19.92 -25.91
CA PRO A 25 2.89 -21.28 -26.34
C PRO A 25 4.26 -21.45 -27.02
N ASP A 26 4.72 -20.41 -27.72
CA ASP A 26 6.01 -20.44 -28.46
C ASP A 26 7.12 -19.65 -27.73
N ALA A 27 6.91 -19.28 -26.44
CA ALA A 27 7.89 -18.56 -25.67
C ALA A 27 8.91 -19.50 -25.05
N ILE A 28 10.20 -19.19 -25.24
CA ILE A 28 11.30 -19.83 -24.51
C ILE A 28 11.73 -18.84 -23.42
N VAL A 29 11.51 -19.21 -22.17
CA VAL A 29 11.88 -18.38 -21.01
C VAL A 29 13.03 -19.04 -20.27
N VAL A 30 14.15 -18.34 -20.18
CA VAL A 30 15.37 -18.86 -19.55
C VAL A 30 15.85 -17.88 -18.48
N LYS A 31 16.02 -18.36 -17.24
CA LYS A 31 16.69 -17.60 -16.18
C LYS A 31 18.18 -17.88 -16.30
N VAL A 32 18.97 -16.81 -16.48
CA VAL A 32 20.44 -16.88 -16.58
C VAL A 32 21.03 -15.98 -15.49
N ASN A 33 21.98 -16.54 -14.75
CA ASN A 33 22.68 -15.84 -13.67
C ASN A 33 24.18 -15.71 -13.98
N TRP A 34 24.89 -14.96 -13.15
CA TRP A 34 26.34 -14.84 -13.22
C TRP A 34 27.06 -16.19 -13.16
N SER A 35 26.52 -17.17 -12.42
CA SER A 35 27.08 -18.53 -12.28
C SER A 35 27.02 -19.34 -13.57
N ASP A 36 26.14 -18.98 -14.49
CA ASP A 36 25.98 -19.66 -15.78
C ASP A 36 26.97 -19.12 -16.84
N ASN A 37 27.70 -18.04 -16.49
CA ASN A 37 28.71 -17.45 -17.37
C ASN A 37 30.15 -18.00 -17.01
N PRO A 38 30.72 -18.90 -17.80
CA PRO A 38 32.06 -19.45 -17.52
C PRO A 38 33.18 -18.39 -17.64
N TRP A 39 32.90 -17.25 -18.28
CA TRP A 39 33.86 -16.15 -18.45
C TRP A 39 33.51 -14.95 -17.55
N PHE A 40 32.85 -15.19 -16.42
CA PHE A 40 32.46 -14.13 -15.50
C PHE A 40 33.72 -13.39 -14.96
N PRO A 41 33.86 -12.07 -15.20
CA PRO A 41 35.10 -11.33 -14.90
C PRO A 41 35.36 -11.24 -13.39
N ASP A 42 36.65 -11.31 -13.01
CA ASP A 42 37.06 -11.19 -11.60
C ASP A 42 36.71 -9.82 -10.98
N THR A 43 36.67 -8.77 -11.79
CA THR A 43 36.22 -7.45 -11.32
C THR A 43 34.78 -7.47 -10.86
N LEU A 44 33.88 -8.10 -11.63
CA LEU A 44 32.48 -8.24 -11.27
C LEU A 44 32.29 -9.26 -10.12
N ARG A 45 33.15 -10.25 -10.01
CA ARG A 45 33.15 -11.18 -8.88
C ARG A 45 33.42 -10.48 -7.56
N LYS A 46 34.38 -9.56 -7.53
CA LYS A 46 34.66 -8.73 -6.34
C LYS A 46 33.48 -7.84 -5.96
N GLU A 47 32.81 -7.25 -6.95
CA GLU A 47 31.61 -6.43 -6.72
C GLU A 47 30.45 -7.29 -6.18
N LEU A 48 30.24 -8.46 -6.75
CA LEU A 48 29.26 -9.44 -6.28
C LEU A 48 29.50 -9.84 -4.82
N GLU A 49 30.74 -10.15 -4.45
CA GLU A 49 31.10 -10.53 -3.08
C GLU A 49 30.91 -9.35 -2.11
N TYR A 50 31.23 -8.15 -2.57
CA TYR A 50 31.00 -6.94 -1.80
C TYR A 50 29.50 -6.69 -1.55
N ASP A 51 28.66 -6.81 -2.58
CA ASP A 51 27.20 -6.68 -2.46
C ASP A 51 26.63 -7.77 -1.54
N ARG A 52 27.09 -9.02 -1.71
CA ARG A 52 26.65 -10.15 -0.88
C ARG A 52 26.95 -9.95 0.61
N ALA A 53 28.08 -9.33 0.93
CA ALA A 53 28.49 -9.10 2.32
C ALA A 53 27.77 -7.93 2.98
N ARG A 54 27.29 -6.94 2.20
CA ARG A 54 26.75 -5.68 2.72
C ARG A 54 25.26 -5.52 2.53
N ASP A 55 24.71 -6.04 1.43
CA ASP A 55 23.32 -5.84 1.04
C ASP A 55 22.80 -7.11 0.36
N ILE A 56 22.30 -8.02 1.16
CA ILE A 56 21.81 -9.31 0.68
C ILE A 56 20.61 -9.16 -0.27
N ASP A 57 19.78 -8.13 -0.08
CA ASP A 57 18.62 -7.86 -0.94
C ASP A 57 19.09 -7.35 -2.32
N LYS A 58 20.07 -6.45 -2.34
CA LYS A 58 20.72 -6.01 -3.59
C LYS A 58 21.39 -7.20 -4.30
N TYR A 59 22.09 -8.04 -3.56
CA TYR A 59 22.72 -9.26 -4.10
C TYR A 59 21.67 -10.18 -4.74
N ALA A 60 20.58 -10.46 -4.04
CA ALA A 60 19.52 -11.31 -4.54
C ALA A 60 18.89 -10.74 -5.82
N HIS A 61 18.61 -9.42 -5.85
CA HIS A 61 18.05 -8.78 -7.03
C HIS A 61 19.05 -8.70 -8.20
N VAL A 62 20.23 -8.15 -7.99
CA VAL A 62 21.18 -7.85 -9.09
C VAL A 62 21.85 -9.12 -9.61
N TRP A 63 22.24 -10.02 -8.72
CA TRP A 63 23.09 -11.16 -9.03
C TRP A 63 22.34 -12.51 -9.13
N GLN A 64 21.18 -12.64 -8.44
CA GLN A 64 20.36 -13.85 -8.50
C GLN A 64 19.11 -13.68 -9.38
N GLY A 65 18.80 -12.46 -9.83
CA GLY A 65 17.62 -12.16 -10.64
C GLY A 65 16.31 -12.34 -9.86
N ASP A 66 16.37 -12.13 -8.55
CA ASP A 66 15.18 -12.09 -7.71
C ASP A 66 14.51 -10.71 -7.78
N TYR A 67 13.25 -10.63 -7.38
CA TYR A 67 12.57 -9.35 -7.32
C TYR A 67 13.21 -8.42 -6.30
N VAL A 68 13.08 -7.10 -6.55
CA VAL A 68 13.59 -6.10 -5.59
C VAL A 68 12.82 -6.23 -4.28
N THR A 69 13.52 -6.64 -3.24
CA THR A 69 13.04 -6.60 -1.86
C THR A 69 13.60 -5.34 -1.19
N ASN A 70 12.88 -4.23 -1.28
CA ASN A 70 13.26 -3.01 -0.56
C ASN A 70 12.80 -3.08 0.90
N SER A 71 13.22 -4.10 1.63
CA SER A 71 12.74 -4.35 3.00
C SER A 71 13.01 -3.18 3.95
N GLU A 72 14.15 -2.50 3.80
CA GLU A 72 14.49 -1.34 4.63
C GLU A 72 13.75 -0.06 4.23
N ARG A 73 13.48 0.12 2.93
CA ARG A 73 12.75 1.28 2.41
C ARG A 73 11.24 1.18 2.56
N ARG A 74 10.70 -0.03 2.80
CA ARG A 74 9.26 -0.24 2.95
C ARG A 74 8.71 0.53 4.14
N VAL A 75 7.62 1.24 3.90
CA VAL A 75 6.91 1.97 4.94
C VAL A 75 6.16 1.02 5.86
N PHE A 76 5.47 0.03 5.27
CA PHE A 76 4.69 -0.96 6.02
C PHE A 76 5.42 -2.30 6.11
N LYS A 77 5.63 -2.81 7.33
CA LYS A 77 6.30 -4.09 7.61
C LYS A 77 5.41 -5.06 8.39
N ASN A 78 4.36 -4.55 9.01
CA ASN A 78 3.45 -5.25 9.92
C ASN A 78 2.11 -5.57 9.25
N TRP A 79 2.16 -6.28 8.12
CA TRP A 79 0.97 -6.67 7.40
C TRP A 79 1.11 -8.08 6.82
N ARG A 80 -0.04 -8.72 6.53
CA ARG A 80 -0.09 -10.03 5.91
C ARG A 80 -1.36 -10.21 5.08
N VAL A 81 -1.31 -11.16 4.16
CA VAL A 81 -2.47 -11.61 3.39
C VAL A 81 -3.07 -12.82 4.10
N GLU A 82 -4.38 -12.78 4.35
CA GLU A 82 -5.09 -13.86 5.02
C GLU A 82 -6.55 -13.87 4.55
N GLU A 83 -7.13 -15.06 4.31
CA GLU A 83 -8.56 -15.19 4.12
C GLU A 83 -9.27 -15.09 5.47
N PHE A 84 -10.30 -14.27 5.53
CA PHE A 84 -11.12 -14.11 6.72
C PHE A 84 -12.56 -13.76 6.36
N GLU A 85 -13.47 -14.05 7.26
CA GLU A 85 -14.84 -13.57 7.20
C GLU A 85 -15.02 -12.34 8.06
N THR A 86 -15.66 -11.33 7.48
CA THR A 86 -15.96 -10.09 8.21
C THR A 86 -17.10 -10.35 9.19
N PRO A 87 -16.94 -10.06 10.50
CA PRO A 87 -18.01 -10.23 11.47
C PRO A 87 -19.26 -9.41 11.10
N ALA A 88 -20.44 -10.00 11.34
CA ALA A 88 -21.70 -9.34 11.01
C ALA A 88 -21.95 -8.03 11.78
N ASP A 89 -21.32 -7.87 12.93
CA ASP A 89 -21.36 -6.67 13.77
C ASP A 89 -20.17 -5.72 13.55
N ALA A 90 -19.36 -5.98 12.54
CA ALA A 90 -18.19 -5.12 12.22
C ALA A 90 -18.61 -3.69 11.88
N VAL A 91 -17.94 -2.73 12.49
CA VAL A 91 -18.11 -1.31 12.15
C VAL A 91 -17.28 -1.00 10.92
N HIS A 92 -17.96 -0.98 9.76
CA HIS A 92 -17.29 -0.70 8.48
C HIS A 92 -16.83 0.74 8.37
N ARG A 93 -15.66 0.92 7.80
CA ARG A 93 -15.04 2.19 7.49
C ARG A 93 -14.68 2.23 6.03
N PHE A 94 -15.06 3.33 5.39
CA PHE A 94 -14.81 3.51 3.97
C PHE A 94 -13.97 4.76 3.75
N GLY A 95 -12.96 4.64 2.91
CA GLY A 95 -12.16 5.77 2.47
C GLY A 95 -12.00 5.78 0.97
N ALA A 96 -12.02 6.96 0.38
CA ALA A 96 -11.90 7.13 -1.06
C ALA A 96 -10.80 8.13 -1.43
N ASP A 97 -10.05 7.76 -2.47
CA ASP A 97 -9.08 8.64 -3.14
C ASP A 97 -9.47 8.81 -4.60
N TRP A 98 -9.32 10.06 -5.13
CA TRP A 98 -9.78 10.41 -6.46
C TRP A 98 -8.64 10.44 -7.45
N GLY A 99 -8.66 9.54 -8.41
CA GLY A 99 -7.77 9.59 -9.56
C GLY A 99 -8.37 10.32 -10.76
N PHE A 100 -7.53 10.59 -11.74
CA PHE A 100 -7.90 11.07 -13.06
C PHE A 100 -6.81 10.69 -14.07
N ALA A 101 -7.22 10.35 -15.29
CA ALA A 101 -6.35 9.96 -16.40
C ALA A 101 -5.45 8.74 -16.10
N VAL A 102 -4.32 8.93 -15.42
CA VAL A 102 -3.34 7.87 -15.11
C VAL A 102 -3.45 7.36 -13.68
N ASP A 103 -4.04 8.15 -12.78
CA ASP A 103 -4.22 7.77 -11.38
C ASP A 103 -5.56 7.07 -11.17
N PRO A 104 -5.65 6.07 -10.31
CA PRO A 104 -6.88 5.35 -10.06
C PRO A 104 -7.82 6.12 -9.15
N THR A 105 -9.13 6.00 -9.39
CA THR A 105 -10.14 6.25 -8.36
C THR A 105 -10.28 5.00 -7.51
N VAL A 106 -10.17 5.18 -6.19
CA VAL A 106 -10.11 4.08 -5.21
C VAL A 106 -11.20 4.25 -4.15
N LEU A 107 -11.83 3.14 -3.79
CA LEU A 107 -12.60 3.00 -2.56
C LEU A 107 -12.08 1.78 -1.81
N VAL A 108 -11.85 1.90 -0.51
CA VAL A 108 -11.51 0.77 0.36
C VAL A 108 -12.53 0.60 1.45
N ARG A 109 -12.80 -0.66 1.83
CA ARG A 109 -13.55 -1.00 3.02
C ARG A 109 -12.63 -1.68 4.03
N CYS A 110 -12.68 -1.25 5.26
CA CYS A 110 -11.93 -1.84 6.35
C CYS A 110 -12.71 -1.82 7.66
N HIS A 111 -12.27 -2.61 8.63
CA HIS A 111 -12.76 -2.59 10.00
C HIS A 111 -11.62 -2.85 10.99
N ILE A 112 -11.81 -2.54 12.26
CA ILE A 112 -10.78 -2.66 13.29
C ILE A 112 -11.30 -3.56 14.41
N ILE A 113 -10.49 -4.57 14.77
CA ILE A 113 -10.71 -5.41 15.94
C ILE A 113 -9.45 -5.34 16.82
N GLY A 114 -9.58 -4.75 18.00
CA GLY A 114 -8.44 -4.56 18.89
C GLY A 114 -7.35 -3.67 18.25
N ARG A 115 -6.18 -4.25 17.98
CA ARG A 115 -5.06 -3.58 17.29
C ARG A 115 -4.85 -4.09 15.87
N THR A 116 -5.81 -4.78 15.30
CA THR A 116 -5.74 -5.29 13.93
C THR A 116 -6.69 -4.53 13.03
N LEU A 117 -6.17 -4.03 11.91
CA LEU A 117 -6.92 -3.41 10.83
C LEU A 117 -7.12 -4.44 9.72
N TYR A 118 -8.36 -4.78 9.43
CA TYR A 118 -8.74 -5.72 8.38
C TYR A 118 -9.21 -4.96 7.16
N VAL A 119 -8.62 -5.23 5.99
CA VAL A 119 -9.03 -4.67 4.70
C VAL A 119 -9.66 -5.80 3.89
N ASP A 120 -10.97 -5.71 3.68
CA ASP A 120 -11.74 -6.82 3.11
C ASP A 120 -12.27 -6.57 1.70
N TYR A 121 -12.42 -5.32 1.28
CA TYR A 121 -12.82 -4.97 -0.08
C TYR A 121 -12.09 -3.73 -0.57
N GLU A 122 -11.86 -3.71 -1.88
CA GLU A 122 -11.38 -2.54 -2.61
C GLU A 122 -12.10 -2.42 -3.97
N ALA A 123 -12.32 -1.20 -4.42
CA ALA A 123 -12.64 -0.85 -5.79
C ALA A 123 -11.52 0.04 -6.32
N TYR A 124 -11.04 -0.24 -7.52
CA TYR A 124 -9.87 0.43 -8.10
C TYR A 124 -10.04 0.54 -9.60
N MET A 125 -10.03 1.75 -10.14
CA MET A 125 -10.20 1.99 -11.57
C MET A 125 -9.39 3.19 -12.04
N VAL A 126 -8.45 2.95 -12.96
CA VAL A 126 -7.73 4.02 -13.67
C VAL A 126 -8.64 4.60 -14.75
N GLY A 127 -8.62 5.93 -14.91
CA GLY A 127 -9.44 6.63 -15.89
C GLY A 127 -10.94 6.59 -15.57
N CYS A 128 -11.32 6.46 -14.30
CA CYS A 128 -12.71 6.45 -13.90
C CYS A 128 -13.32 7.86 -14.04
N GLU A 129 -14.27 7.98 -14.95
CA GLU A 129 -15.07 9.20 -15.10
C GLU A 129 -15.97 9.43 -13.87
N ILE A 130 -16.22 10.69 -13.52
CA ILE A 130 -17.06 11.06 -12.36
C ILE A 130 -18.43 10.38 -12.44
N ILE A 131 -19.03 10.29 -13.60
CA ILE A 131 -20.35 9.68 -13.81
C ILE A 131 -20.37 8.18 -13.50
N ASN A 132 -19.25 7.49 -13.67
CA ASN A 132 -19.10 6.05 -13.44
C ASN A 132 -18.65 5.71 -12.00
N THR A 133 -18.23 6.72 -11.24
CA THR A 133 -17.75 6.52 -9.87
C THR A 133 -18.79 5.89 -8.93
N PRO A 134 -20.10 6.26 -8.99
CA PRO A 134 -21.12 5.62 -8.18
C PRO A 134 -21.23 4.11 -8.45
N GLU A 135 -21.20 3.69 -9.71
CA GLU A 135 -21.24 2.28 -10.09
C GLU A 135 -20.01 1.51 -9.61
N LEU A 136 -18.82 2.10 -9.74
CA LEU A 136 -17.58 1.55 -9.19
C LEU A 136 -17.70 1.34 -7.67
N PHE A 137 -18.24 2.30 -6.93
CA PHE A 137 -18.35 2.21 -5.47
C PHE A 137 -19.38 1.17 -5.03
N LEU A 138 -20.45 0.96 -5.79
CA LEU A 138 -21.46 -0.09 -5.53
C LEU A 138 -20.91 -1.52 -5.69
N THR A 139 -19.73 -1.70 -6.30
CA THR A 139 -19.06 -3.02 -6.32
C THR A 139 -18.63 -3.49 -4.94
N ILE A 140 -18.49 -2.58 -3.98
CA ILE A 140 -18.20 -2.91 -2.59
C ILE A 140 -19.50 -3.02 -1.79
N PRO A 141 -19.78 -4.14 -1.14
CA PRO A 141 -21.01 -4.34 -0.37
C PRO A 141 -21.19 -3.25 0.69
N GLU A 142 -22.43 -2.72 0.76
CA GLU A 142 -22.89 -1.74 1.75
C GLU A 142 -22.22 -0.35 1.68
N SER A 143 -21.48 -0.05 0.61
CA SER A 143 -20.78 1.23 0.47
C SER A 143 -21.72 2.44 0.55
N GLU A 144 -22.98 2.30 0.10
CA GLU A 144 -24.00 3.34 0.15
C GLU A 144 -24.61 3.55 1.55
N LYS A 145 -24.45 2.56 2.45
CA LYS A 145 -25.06 2.59 3.79
C LYS A 145 -24.18 3.25 4.84
N TRP A 146 -22.86 3.16 4.66
CA TRP A 146 -21.89 3.65 5.63
C TRP A 146 -21.31 5.01 5.26
N PRO A 147 -20.77 5.76 6.23
CA PRO A 147 -20.04 6.98 5.94
C PRO A 147 -18.77 6.66 5.13
N ILE A 148 -18.52 7.44 4.07
CA ILE A 148 -17.29 7.41 3.28
C ILE A 148 -16.53 8.69 3.54
N VAL A 149 -15.27 8.61 3.96
CA VAL A 149 -14.38 9.78 4.04
C VAL A 149 -13.55 9.83 2.78
N ALA A 150 -13.72 10.87 1.97
CA ALA A 150 -13.11 10.98 0.66
C ALA A 150 -12.09 12.12 0.60
N ASP A 151 -11.10 12.00 -0.27
CA ASP A 151 -10.19 13.11 -0.53
C ASP A 151 -10.96 14.42 -0.77
N SER A 152 -10.58 15.47 -0.07
CA SER A 152 -11.23 16.79 -0.13
C SER A 152 -10.79 17.66 -1.31
N ALA A 153 -9.83 17.21 -2.12
CA ALA A 153 -9.31 17.98 -3.26
C ALA A 153 -10.33 18.17 -4.40
N ARG A 154 -11.39 17.31 -4.44
CA ARG A 154 -12.44 17.36 -5.48
C ARG A 154 -13.83 17.44 -4.88
N PRO A 155 -14.23 18.62 -4.38
CA PRO A 155 -15.54 18.81 -3.78
C PRO A 155 -16.72 18.57 -4.77
N GLU A 156 -16.50 18.80 -6.06
CA GLU A 156 -17.47 18.51 -7.11
C GLU A 156 -17.78 17.00 -7.21
N THR A 157 -16.76 16.13 -7.09
CA THR A 157 -16.95 14.69 -7.08
C THR A 157 -17.72 14.24 -5.84
N ILE A 158 -17.42 14.79 -4.66
CA ILE A 158 -18.16 14.52 -3.44
C ILE A 158 -19.63 14.96 -3.58
N SER A 159 -19.88 16.14 -4.18
CA SER A 159 -21.24 16.63 -4.43
C SER A 159 -22.00 15.73 -5.40
N HIS A 160 -21.35 15.25 -6.46
CA HIS A 160 -21.94 14.31 -7.40
C HIS A 160 -22.30 12.98 -6.71
N MET A 161 -21.40 12.41 -5.93
CA MET A 161 -21.62 11.15 -5.21
C MET A 161 -22.78 11.25 -4.23
N ARG A 162 -22.94 12.37 -3.51
CA ARG A 162 -24.09 12.59 -2.63
C ARG A 162 -25.44 12.52 -3.37
N LYS A 163 -25.51 13.06 -4.58
CA LYS A 163 -26.70 13.03 -5.43
C LYS A 163 -26.93 11.67 -6.08
N SER A 164 -25.88 10.86 -6.17
CA SER A 164 -25.88 9.55 -6.84
C SER A 164 -25.99 8.37 -5.86
N GLY A 165 -26.57 8.57 -4.68
CA GLY A 165 -26.87 7.47 -3.75
C GLY A 165 -25.90 7.32 -2.57
N PHE A 166 -24.91 8.21 -2.42
CA PHE A 166 -23.96 8.19 -1.30
C PHE A 166 -24.12 9.40 -0.37
N PRO A 167 -25.26 9.57 0.31
CA PRO A 167 -25.57 10.80 1.08
C PRO A 167 -24.60 11.02 2.25
N LYS A 168 -23.95 9.97 2.75
CA LYS A 168 -23.06 10.01 3.90
C LYS A 168 -21.58 10.23 3.54
N ILE A 169 -21.26 10.51 2.26
CA ILE A 169 -19.89 10.82 1.85
C ILE A 169 -19.50 12.22 2.34
N MET A 170 -18.32 12.32 2.90
CA MET A 170 -17.80 13.56 3.48
C MET A 170 -16.32 13.78 3.10
N PRO A 171 -15.88 15.06 3.02
CA PRO A 171 -14.48 15.35 2.74
C PRO A 171 -13.60 14.99 3.93
N ALA A 172 -12.42 14.46 3.65
CA ALA A 172 -11.33 14.28 4.60
C ALA A 172 -10.85 15.66 5.10
N VAL A 173 -10.46 15.74 6.35
CA VAL A 173 -9.87 16.97 6.90
C VAL A 173 -8.35 16.89 6.82
N LYS A 174 -7.80 17.62 5.88
CA LYS A 174 -6.36 17.73 5.66
C LYS A 174 -5.76 18.84 6.52
N GLY A 175 -4.56 18.62 7.02
CA GLY A 175 -3.77 19.58 7.77
C GLY A 175 -2.28 19.33 7.55
N PRO A 176 -1.40 20.22 8.05
CA PRO A 176 0.04 19.98 7.99
C PRO A 176 0.40 18.59 8.54
N LYS A 177 1.26 17.87 7.84
CA LYS A 177 1.72 16.51 8.18
C LYS A 177 0.60 15.45 8.27
N SER A 178 -0.57 15.70 7.66
CA SER A 178 -1.70 14.75 7.71
C SER A 178 -1.39 13.42 7.03
N VAL A 179 -0.47 13.41 6.06
CA VAL A 179 -0.03 12.20 5.37
C VAL A 179 0.87 11.38 6.30
N GLU A 180 1.93 11.99 6.81
CA GLU A 180 2.89 11.34 7.70
C GLU A 180 2.21 10.83 8.97
N ASP A 181 1.39 11.66 9.60
CA ASP A 181 0.61 11.30 10.79
C ASP A 181 -0.35 10.13 10.54
N GLY A 182 -0.97 10.11 9.34
CA GLY A 182 -1.88 9.03 8.95
C GLY A 182 -1.15 7.73 8.69
N VAL A 183 0.00 7.79 8.01
CA VAL A 183 0.86 6.63 7.74
C VAL A 183 1.41 6.06 9.05
N GLU A 184 1.94 6.90 9.95
CA GLU A 184 2.45 6.45 11.25
C GLU A 184 1.34 5.82 12.11
N TRP A 185 0.11 6.34 12.02
CA TRP A 185 -1.04 5.74 12.69
C TRP A 185 -1.36 4.35 12.12
N LEU A 186 -1.42 4.18 10.80
CA LEU A 186 -1.63 2.88 10.16
C LEU A 186 -0.52 1.88 10.54
N LYS A 187 0.73 2.30 10.60
CA LYS A 187 1.87 1.49 11.04
C LYS A 187 1.76 0.99 12.48
N SER A 188 0.93 1.63 13.31
CA SER A 188 0.70 1.20 14.69
C SER A 188 -0.26 0.01 14.82
N TYR A 189 -0.87 -0.43 13.71
CA TYR A 189 -1.77 -1.58 13.63
C TYR A 189 -1.13 -2.75 12.90
N ASP A 190 -1.50 -3.98 13.27
CA ASP A 190 -1.29 -5.13 12.41
C ASP A 190 -2.32 -5.08 11.27
N ILE A 191 -1.88 -5.09 10.03
CA ILE A 191 -2.78 -4.97 8.87
C ILE A 191 -2.98 -6.36 8.27
N VAL A 192 -4.24 -6.77 8.16
CA VAL A 192 -4.64 -8.03 7.52
C VAL A 192 -5.41 -7.69 6.26
N VAL A 193 -4.93 -8.16 5.11
CA VAL A 193 -5.52 -7.88 3.82
C VAL A 193 -6.11 -9.15 3.23
N HIS A 194 -7.39 -9.09 2.86
CA HIS A 194 -8.02 -10.22 2.19
C HIS A 194 -7.41 -10.40 0.77
N PRO A 195 -7.16 -11.64 0.29
CA PRO A 195 -6.52 -11.89 -1.02
C PRO A 195 -7.21 -11.24 -2.22
N ARG A 196 -8.50 -10.89 -2.11
CA ARG A 196 -9.24 -10.17 -3.16
C ARG A 196 -8.77 -8.72 -3.34
N CYS A 197 -8.16 -8.11 -2.33
CA CYS A 197 -7.68 -6.73 -2.34
C CYS A 197 -6.26 -6.65 -2.91
N LYS A 198 -6.13 -6.90 -4.21
CA LYS A 198 -4.84 -7.04 -4.91
C LYS A 198 -4.04 -5.73 -4.94
N HIS A 199 -4.74 -4.60 -5.17
CA HIS A 199 -4.08 -3.29 -5.22
C HIS A 199 -3.62 -2.83 -3.84
N THR A 200 -4.36 -3.17 -2.77
CA THR A 200 -3.91 -2.97 -1.38
C THR A 200 -2.63 -3.75 -1.11
N ILE A 201 -2.57 -5.02 -1.54
CA ILE A 201 -1.37 -5.87 -1.41
C ILE A 201 -0.18 -5.26 -2.17
N ASP A 202 -0.42 -4.83 -3.42
CA ASP A 202 0.61 -4.23 -4.26
C ASP A 202 1.15 -2.94 -3.62
N GLU A 203 0.29 -2.03 -3.18
CA GLU A 203 0.72 -0.76 -2.60
C GLU A 203 1.41 -0.92 -1.24
N LEU A 204 0.91 -1.78 -0.34
CA LEU A 204 1.59 -2.08 0.93
C LEU A 204 2.99 -2.70 0.70
N THR A 205 3.15 -3.44 -0.39
CA THR A 205 4.45 -4.01 -0.81
C THR A 205 5.40 -2.94 -1.34
N LEU A 206 4.89 -1.97 -2.11
CA LEU A 206 5.69 -1.03 -2.90
C LEU A 206 5.91 0.32 -2.23
N TYR A 207 5.01 0.73 -1.33
CA TYR A 207 5.08 2.04 -0.72
C TYR A 207 6.34 2.19 0.13
N SER A 208 7.15 3.16 -0.23
CA SER A 208 8.54 3.25 0.23
C SER A 208 8.92 4.67 0.63
N TYR A 209 9.96 4.78 1.43
CA TYR A 209 10.67 6.03 1.66
C TYR A 209 11.58 6.36 0.47
N LYS A 210 11.79 7.65 0.19
CA LYS A 210 12.74 8.12 -0.81
C LYS A 210 14.16 7.72 -0.43
N SER A 211 15.01 7.50 -1.43
CA SER A 211 16.45 7.36 -1.23
C SER A 211 17.18 8.51 -1.92
N ASP A 212 18.27 8.94 -1.32
CA ASP A 212 19.21 9.87 -1.92
C ASP A 212 19.82 9.24 -3.18
N PRO A 213 19.70 9.84 -4.36
CA PRO A 213 20.19 9.25 -5.61
C PRO A 213 21.71 9.05 -5.66
N LEU A 214 22.47 9.84 -4.90
CA LEU A 214 23.93 9.81 -4.91
C LEU A 214 24.51 8.83 -3.91
N THR A 215 23.91 8.77 -2.72
CA THR A 215 24.45 7.97 -1.59
C THR A 215 23.67 6.67 -1.36
N GLY A 216 22.49 6.52 -1.98
CA GLY A 216 21.58 5.40 -1.70
C GLY A 216 20.93 5.44 -0.30
N LYS A 217 21.23 6.45 0.50
CA LYS A 217 20.73 6.57 1.88
C LYS A 217 19.20 6.78 1.89
N ILE A 218 18.51 6.07 2.76
CA ILE A 218 17.06 6.22 2.95
C ILE A 218 16.79 7.55 3.66
N LEU A 219 15.92 8.34 3.06
CA LEU A 219 15.45 9.61 3.60
C LEU A 219 14.11 9.38 4.32
N PRO A 220 13.82 10.09 5.41
CA PRO A 220 12.53 9.99 6.11
C PRO A 220 11.43 10.78 5.36
N ILE A 221 11.36 10.61 4.05
CA ILE A 221 10.42 11.27 3.14
C ILE A 221 9.69 10.18 2.37
N LEU A 222 8.37 10.16 2.42
CA LEU A 222 7.53 9.23 1.69
C LEU A 222 7.61 9.46 0.18
N GLU A 223 7.61 8.40 -0.62
CA GLU A 223 7.45 8.52 -2.07
C GLU A 223 6.00 8.91 -2.40
N ASP A 224 5.83 9.73 -3.45
CA ASP A 224 4.53 10.17 -3.95
C ASP A 224 4.13 9.31 -5.16
N LYS A 225 4.05 7.99 -4.93
CA LYS A 225 3.58 7.01 -5.92
C LYS A 225 3.16 5.72 -5.21
N SER A 226 2.26 4.96 -5.83
CA SER A 226 1.72 3.72 -5.28
C SER A 226 1.15 3.93 -3.88
N ASN A 227 0.34 4.99 -3.71
CA ASN A 227 -0.17 5.46 -2.43
C ASN A 227 -1.69 5.73 -2.42
N HIS A 228 -2.41 5.45 -3.50
CA HIS A 228 -3.83 5.77 -3.63
C HIS A 228 -4.70 4.94 -2.68
N VAL A 229 -4.42 3.64 -2.57
CA VAL A 229 -5.09 2.77 -1.58
C VAL A 229 -4.66 3.14 -0.17
N ILE A 230 -3.39 3.47 0.03
CA ILE A 230 -2.87 3.91 1.33
C ILE A 230 -3.57 5.21 1.77
N ASP A 231 -3.77 6.15 0.86
CA ASP A 231 -4.46 7.40 1.13
C ASP A 231 -5.95 7.16 1.42
N ALA A 232 -6.61 6.29 0.66
CA ALA A 232 -7.97 5.86 0.95
C ALA A 232 -8.08 5.21 2.35
N LEU A 233 -7.15 4.32 2.75
CA LEU A 233 -7.11 3.74 4.09
C LEU A 233 -6.92 4.78 5.19
N ARG A 234 -6.05 5.77 4.97
CA ARG A 234 -5.84 6.89 5.90
C ARG A 234 -7.14 7.68 6.11
N TYR A 235 -7.90 7.93 5.03
CA TYR A 235 -9.19 8.60 5.11
C TYR A 235 -10.23 7.72 5.81
N ALA A 236 -10.32 6.44 5.49
CA ALA A 236 -11.22 5.51 6.17
C ALA A 236 -11.03 5.51 7.70
N CYS A 237 -9.80 5.65 8.16
CA CYS A 237 -9.41 5.60 9.56
C CYS A 237 -9.35 6.98 10.24
N GLU A 238 -9.61 8.08 9.53
CA GLU A 238 -9.47 9.44 10.05
C GLU A 238 -10.28 9.68 11.34
N GLY A 239 -11.53 9.23 11.38
CA GLY A 239 -12.40 9.41 12.54
C GLY A 239 -11.86 8.76 13.81
N VAL A 240 -11.33 7.53 13.71
CA VAL A 240 -10.72 6.81 14.86
C VAL A 240 -9.48 7.52 15.35
N ARG A 241 -8.60 7.88 14.40
CA ARG A 241 -7.36 8.59 14.71
C ARG A 241 -7.61 9.88 15.47
N ARG A 242 -8.65 10.63 15.12
CA ARG A 242 -9.02 11.89 15.78
C ARG A 242 -9.53 11.66 17.19
N VAL A 243 -10.39 10.68 17.40
CA VAL A 243 -10.90 10.34 18.73
C VAL A 243 -9.76 9.95 19.67
N GLN A 244 -8.80 9.16 19.19
CA GLN A 244 -7.64 8.76 19.98
C GLN A 244 -6.70 9.93 20.34
N LYS A 245 -6.58 10.94 19.47
CA LYS A 245 -5.80 12.16 19.76
C LYS A 245 -6.44 13.05 20.83
N VAL A 246 -7.75 12.99 20.97
CA VAL A 246 -8.52 13.84 21.93
C VAL A 246 -8.61 13.22 23.32
N GLN A 247 -8.46 11.90 23.46
CA GLN A 247 -8.39 11.27 24.79
C GLN A 247 -7.02 11.58 25.44
N PRO A 248 -6.97 12.40 26.51
CA PRO A 248 -5.72 12.60 27.25
C PRO A 248 -5.29 11.23 27.82
N LYS A 249 -4.00 10.90 27.71
CA LYS A 249 -3.43 9.79 28.47
C LYS A 249 -3.84 9.98 29.93
N ALA A 250 -4.54 9.00 30.51
CA ALA A 250 -4.82 9.01 31.93
C ALA A 250 -3.49 9.20 32.66
N PHE A 251 -3.38 10.28 33.43
CA PHE A 251 -2.25 10.47 34.33
C PHE A 251 -2.30 9.32 35.31
N GLU A 252 -1.31 8.39 35.25
CA GLU A 252 -1.04 7.51 36.36
C GLU A 252 -0.64 8.39 37.54
N ALA A 253 -1.52 8.45 38.54
CA ALA A 253 -1.23 9.16 39.76
C ALA A 253 0.00 8.50 40.40
N ILE A 254 1.07 9.28 40.52
CA ILE A 254 2.26 8.85 41.27
C ILE A 254 1.80 8.69 42.74
N PRO A 255 1.98 7.51 43.37
CA PRO A 255 1.64 7.34 44.75
C PRO A 255 2.50 8.30 45.59
N VAL A 256 1.86 9.20 46.32
CA VAL A 256 2.54 10.03 47.33
C VAL A 256 2.85 9.10 48.51
N GLU A 257 4.08 8.64 48.62
CA GLU A 257 4.55 8.01 49.86
C GLU A 257 4.46 9.04 50.99
N SER A 258 3.53 8.83 51.91
CA SER A 258 3.46 9.56 53.17
C SER A 258 4.65 9.18 54.02
N ARG A 259 5.63 10.06 54.10
CA ARG A 259 6.64 10.00 55.18
C ARG A 259 6.00 10.53 56.47
N TRP A 260 5.86 9.62 57.44
CA TRP A 260 5.82 9.92 58.87
C TRP A 260 6.90 9.08 59.56
#